data_5b520e36c7eda0a56e8efcf0a8321cad
#
_entry.id   5b520e36c7eda0a56e8efcf0a8321cad
#
_cell.length_a   1.000
_cell.length_b   1.000
_cell.length_c   1.000
_cell.angle_alpha   90.00
_cell.angle_beta   90.00
_cell.angle_gamma   90.00
#
_symmetry.space_group_name_H-M   'P 1'
#
loop_
_entity.id
_entity.type
_entity.pdbx_description
1 polymer ?
#
loop_
_entity_poly.entity_id
_entity_poly.type
_entity_poly.pdbx_seq_one_letter_code
_entity_poly.pdbx_strand_id
1 'polypeptide(L)' 'MNVEIGIMNVDRPVSFDTDASAEDVSKKITATNIHGGMVELEDSKGRTIISPAHSIGYVIIGSETTHPVGFGALS' A
#
# COMPACT_ATOMS: atom_id res chain seq x y z
N MET A 1 9.31 -3.53 1.77
CA MET A 1 7.95 -4.02 2.02
C MET A 1 7.07 -3.63 0.85
N ASN A 2 6.24 -4.54 0.39
CA ASN A 2 5.36 -4.29 -0.76
C ASN A 2 4.03 -3.70 -0.33
N VAL A 3 3.56 -2.71 -1.07
CA VAL A 3 2.26 -2.09 -0.84
C VAL A 3 1.46 -2.18 -2.13
N GLU A 4 0.22 -2.60 -2.02
CA GLU A 4 -0.67 -2.70 -3.16
C GLU A 4 -1.93 -1.89 -2.88
N ILE A 5 -2.27 -0.97 -3.78
CA ILE A 5 -3.41 -0.09 -3.60
C ILE A 5 -4.39 -0.35 -4.73
N GLY A 6 -5.61 -0.75 -4.37
CA GLY A 6 -6.67 -0.91 -5.35
C GLY A 6 -7.43 0.39 -5.51
N ILE A 7 -7.48 0.90 -6.73
CA ILE A 7 -8.16 2.15 -7.05
C ILE A 7 -9.55 1.83 -7.59
N MET A 8 -10.54 2.54 -7.11
CA MET A 8 -11.91 2.33 -7.55
C MET A 8 -12.07 2.57 -9.04
N ASN A 9 -12.76 1.68 -9.71
CA ASN A 9 -13.02 1.76 -11.15
C ASN A 9 -11.78 1.61 -12.02
N VAL A 10 -10.70 1.06 -11.46
CA VAL A 10 -9.48 0.75 -12.21
C VAL A 10 -9.23 -0.74 -12.05
N ASP A 11 -9.02 -1.43 -13.16
CA ASP A 11 -8.87 -2.88 -13.15
C ASP A 11 -7.62 -3.38 -12.44
N ARG A 12 -6.56 -2.64 -12.46
CA ARG A 12 -5.29 -3.11 -11.92
C ARG A 12 -4.89 -2.30 -10.71
N PRO A 13 -4.43 -2.95 -9.65
CA PRO A 13 -3.93 -2.22 -8.50
C PRO A 13 -2.58 -1.60 -8.80
N VAL A 14 -2.24 -0.58 -8.03
CA VAL A 14 -0.91 0.01 -8.05
C VAL A 14 -0.08 -0.75 -7.02
N SER A 15 1.07 -1.27 -7.44
CA SER A 15 1.93 -2.05 -6.56
C SER A 15 3.32 -1.44 -6.54
N PHE A 16 3.90 -1.30 -5.35
CA PHE A 16 5.23 -0.74 -5.22
C PHE A 16 5.87 -1.17 -3.92
N ASP A 17 7.21 -1.05 -3.86
CA ASP A 17 7.94 -1.31 -2.63
C ASP A 17 8.20 0.00 -1.92
N THR A 18 8.22 -0.03 -0.61
CA THR A 18 8.52 1.16 0.19
C THR A 18 9.44 0.78 1.34
N ASP A 19 10.25 1.76 1.78
CA ASP A 19 11.11 1.59 2.94
C ASP A 19 10.38 1.97 4.22
N ALA A 20 9.20 2.55 4.12
CA ALA A 20 8.41 2.90 5.30
C ALA A 20 7.88 1.65 5.97
N SER A 21 7.57 1.74 7.26
CA SER A 21 6.99 0.62 7.98
C SER A 21 5.52 0.46 7.64
N ALA A 22 4.99 -0.74 7.89
CA ALA A 22 3.57 -1.00 7.68
C ALA A 22 2.72 -0.04 8.52
N GLU A 23 3.17 0.23 9.73
CA GLU A 23 2.44 1.13 10.63
C GLU A 23 2.40 2.54 10.07
N ASP A 24 3.52 3.04 9.56
CA ASP A 24 3.56 4.39 8.99
C ASP A 24 2.66 4.52 7.77
N VAL A 25 2.69 3.53 6.89
CA VAL A 25 1.84 3.54 5.70
C VAL A 25 0.37 3.53 6.11
N SER A 26 0.03 2.65 7.05
CA SER A 26 -1.33 2.52 7.53
C SER A 26 -1.82 3.82 8.16
N LYS A 27 -0.99 4.46 8.95
CA LYS A 27 -1.35 5.72 9.61
C LYS A 27 -1.60 6.84 8.60
N LYS A 28 -0.75 6.94 7.59
CA LYS A 28 -0.91 7.98 6.57
C LYS A 28 -2.21 7.81 5.82
N ILE A 29 -2.54 6.58 5.44
CA ILE A 29 -3.76 6.30 4.69
C ILE A 29 -4.99 6.58 5.55
N THR A 30 -4.97 6.11 6.79
CA THR A 30 -6.10 6.26 7.70
C THR A 30 -6.35 7.73 8.02
N ALA A 31 -5.28 8.48 8.32
CA ALA A 31 -5.41 9.89 8.65
C ALA A 31 -5.99 10.67 7.48
N THR A 32 -5.50 10.41 6.27
CA THR A 32 -5.98 11.11 5.09
C THR A 32 -7.43 10.75 4.80
N ASN A 33 -7.78 9.48 5.01
CA ASN A 33 -9.14 9.03 4.75
C ASN A 33 -10.15 9.73 5.68
N ILE A 34 -9.76 9.98 6.92
CA ILE A 34 -10.64 10.65 7.89
C ILE A 34 -10.82 12.12 7.50
N HIS A 35 -9.76 12.78 7.09
CA HIS A 35 -9.79 14.21 6.80
C HIS A 35 -10.08 14.53 5.34
N GLY A 36 -10.06 13.52 4.48
CA GLY A 36 -10.18 13.72 3.03
C GLY A 36 -8.85 14.19 2.44
N GLY A 37 -8.81 14.34 1.15
CA GLY A 37 -7.62 14.86 0.49
C GLY A 37 -6.83 13.79 -0.24
N MET A 38 -5.53 14.00 -0.36
CA MET A 38 -4.67 13.14 -1.16
C MET A 38 -3.75 12.33 -0.26
N VAL A 39 -3.69 11.04 -0.52
CA VAL A 39 -2.72 10.16 0.13
C VAL A 39 -1.40 10.27 -0.63
N GLU A 40 -0.31 10.48 0.07
CA GLU A 40 1.00 10.63 -0.53
C GLU A 40 1.95 9.62 0.08
N LEU A 41 2.50 8.75 -0.72
CA LEU A 41 3.43 7.72 -0.27
C LEU A 41 4.66 7.74 -1.13
N GLU A 42 5.80 7.30 -0.57
CA GLU A 42 7.03 7.22 -1.33
C GLU A 42 7.45 5.78 -1.51
N ASP A 43 7.91 5.43 -2.69
CA ASP A 43 8.43 4.09 -2.90
C ASP A 43 9.93 4.06 -2.60
N SER A 44 10.50 2.85 -2.63
CA SER A 44 11.92 2.69 -2.30
C SER A 44 12.84 3.23 -3.38
N LYS A 45 12.30 3.62 -4.51
CA LYS A 45 13.08 4.18 -5.61
C LYS A 45 13.01 5.70 -5.67
N GLY A 46 12.43 6.32 -4.67
CA GLY A 46 12.34 7.77 -4.62
C GLY A 46 11.16 8.38 -5.36
N ARG A 47 10.25 7.54 -5.86
CA ARG A 47 9.05 8.07 -6.53
C ARG A 47 7.98 8.35 -5.50
N THR A 48 7.14 9.33 -5.80
CA THR A 48 6.01 9.67 -4.94
C THR A 48 4.73 9.17 -5.59
N ILE A 49 3.94 8.42 -4.84
CA ILE A 49 2.64 7.94 -5.29
C ILE A 49 1.58 8.79 -4.61
N ILE A 50 0.74 9.45 -5.40
CA ILE A 50 -0.30 10.33 -4.88
C ILE A 50 -1.64 9.86 -5.41
N SER A 51 -2.61 9.72 -4.53
CA SER A 51 -3.94 9.29 -4.90
C SER A 51 -4.99 9.96 -4.03
N PRO A 52 -6.13 10.36 -4.62
CA PRO A 52 -7.24 10.85 -3.78
C PRO A 52 -7.68 9.75 -2.82
N ALA A 53 -7.83 10.11 -1.56
CA ALA A 53 -8.19 9.11 -0.54
C ALA A 53 -9.51 8.43 -0.88
N HIS A 54 -10.47 9.17 -1.40
CA HIS A 54 -11.80 8.62 -1.69
C HIS A 54 -11.81 7.69 -2.92
N SER A 55 -10.72 7.63 -3.66
CA SER A 55 -10.63 6.73 -4.81
C SER A 55 -9.97 5.40 -4.45
N ILE A 56 -9.47 5.27 -3.24
CA ILE A 56 -8.82 4.04 -2.81
C ILE A 56 -9.88 3.05 -2.37
N GLY A 57 -9.91 1.90 -3.01
CA GLY A 57 -10.85 0.84 -2.65
C GLY A 57 -10.32 -0.08 -1.58
N TYR A 58 -9.01 -0.35 -1.60
CA TYR A 58 -8.37 -1.18 -0.57
C TYR A 58 -6.87 -0.97 -0.62
N VAL A 59 -6.20 -1.38 0.45
CA VAL A 59 -4.74 -1.33 0.53
C VAL A 59 -4.26 -2.62 1.17
N ILE A 60 -3.28 -3.27 0.56
CA ILE A 60 -2.64 -4.44 1.12
C ILE A 60 -1.20 -4.07 1.44
N ILE A 61 -0.82 -4.23 2.70
CA ILE A 61 0.49 -3.81 3.18
C ILE A 61 1.28 -5.03 3.61
N GLY A 62 2.53 -5.10 3.13
CA GLY A 62 3.40 -6.20 3.50
C GLY A 62 3.07 -7.51 2.81
N SER A 63 2.57 -7.42 1.58
CA SER A 63 2.12 -8.60 0.89
C SER A 63 3.23 -9.43 0.26
N GLU A 64 4.47 -9.10 0.42
CA GLU A 64 5.45 -9.89 -0.20
C GLU A 64 5.50 -11.16 0.49
N THR A 65 5.33 -12.01 -0.12
CA THR A 65 5.25 -13.18 0.40
C THR A 65 6.47 -13.82 0.35
N THR A 66 7.05 -13.70 0.52
CA THR A 66 8.15 -14.35 0.53
C THR A 66 8.30 -15.48 1.16
N HIS A 67 7.81 -15.72 1.27
CA HIS A 67 7.98 -16.56 1.74
C HIS A 67 7.76 -17.37 1.90
N PRO A 68 7.86 -17.69 1.83
CA PRO A 68 7.70 -18.52 1.95
C PRO A 68 7.70 -19.28 2.45
N VAL A 69 7.56 -19.65 2.46
CA VAL A 69 7.58 -20.38 2.80
C VAL A 69 7.36 -20.99 3.23
N GLY A 70 7.44 -21.35 3.31
CA GLY A 70 7.17 -22.02 3.46
C GLY A 70 6.97 -22.54 4.12
N PHE A 71 6.77 -22.52 4.02
CA PHE A 71 6.44 -23.01 4.51
C PHE A 71 5.98 -23.46 4.79
N GLY A 72 5.99 -23.42 4.62
CA GLY A 72 5.38 -23.84 4.66
C GLY A 72 4.93 -24.06 4.97
N ALA A 73 5.00 -24.06 4.85
CA ALA A 73 4.46 -24.21 4.99
C ALA A 73 3.95 -24.34 5.40
N LEU A 74 3.86 -24.30 5.31
CA LEU A 74 3.30 -24.43 5.51
C LEU A 74 2.90 -24.44 5.85
N SER A 75 2.97 -24.28 5.74
CA SER A 75 2.58 -24.31 5.92
C SER A 75 2.24 -24.25 6.14
#